data_d545cdc4ef2369f359bb2ffbc6da2647
#
_entry.id   d545cdc4ef2369f359bb2ffbc6da2647
#
_cell.length_a   1.000
_cell.length_b   1.000
_cell.length_c   1.000
_cell.angle_alpha   90.00
_cell.angle_beta   90.00
_cell.angle_gamma   90.00
#
_symmetry.space_group_name_H-M   'P 1'
#
loop_
_entity.id
_entity.type
_entity.pdbx_description
1 polymer ?
#
loop_
_entity_poly.entity_id
_entity_poly.type
_entity_poly.pdbx_seq_one_letter_code
_entity_poly.pdbx_strand_id
1 'polypeptide(L)'
;IKSDWEITCDGTIKVNMQVEKDMEYPMLPRFGIRLFMNRNFDDVEYFGIGPDESYIDKCRAGSHGTYTAKVDDLHEDYLRPQENGSHTDCDYLEIKNKNTVFTAIGNQPFSFNVSSYTQEELTKKKHSYELEPSGYTVVCLDYAQSGIGSNSCGPVLSEKYQLNQNHFEFDMT
;
A
#
# COMPACT_ATOMS: atom_id res chain seq x y z
N ILE A 1 0.89 4.63 -19.51
CA ILE A 1 1.53 5.25 -18.32
C ILE A 1 2.75 6.01 -18.79
N LYS A 2 2.85 7.28 -18.40
CA LYS A 2 4.06 8.09 -18.53
C LYS A 2 4.55 8.39 -17.11
N SER A 3 5.84 8.21 -16.85
CA SER A 3 6.45 8.52 -15.55
C SER A 3 7.67 9.38 -15.71
N ASP A 4 7.76 10.42 -14.91
CA ASP A 4 8.90 11.33 -14.82
C ASP A 4 9.52 11.19 -13.41
N TRP A 5 10.84 11.01 -13.35
CA TRP A 5 11.58 10.81 -12.11
C TRP A 5 12.67 11.87 -11.97
N GLU A 6 12.68 12.58 -10.87
CA GLU A 6 13.72 13.52 -10.49
C GLU A 6 14.46 13.00 -9.25
N ILE A 7 15.75 12.78 -9.37
CA ILE A 7 16.60 12.32 -8.25
C ILE A 7 17.65 13.37 -7.98
N THR A 8 17.69 13.87 -6.76
CA THR A 8 18.63 14.91 -6.33
C THR A 8 19.72 14.35 -5.44
N CYS A 9 20.85 15.08 -5.30
CA CYS A 9 22.01 14.63 -4.56
C CYS A 9 21.82 14.62 -3.03
N ASP A 10 20.76 15.23 -2.52
CA ASP A 10 20.37 15.18 -1.11
C ASP A 10 19.56 13.93 -0.74
N GLY A 11 19.28 13.06 -1.72
CA GLY A 11 18.54 11.83 -1.53
C GLY A 11 17.01 11.97 -1.77
N THR A 12 16.57 13.14 -2.24
CA THR A 12 15.15 13.32 -2.60
C THR A 12 14.86 12.67 -3.94
N ILE A 13 13.76 11.91 -4.01
CA ILE A 13 13.24 11.30 -5.23
C ILE A 13 11.80 11.80 -5.42
N LYS A 14 11.56 12.50 -6.53
CA LYS A 14 10.20 12.89 -6.93
C LYS A 14 9.75 12.02 -8.09
N VAL A 15 8.54 11.55 -8.00
CA VAL A 15 7.92 10.70 -9.02
C VAL A 15 6.59 11.34 -9.42
N ASN A 16 6.42 11.60 -10.71
CA ASN A 16 5.13 11.95 -11.29
C ASN A 16 4.72 10.86 -12.28
N MET A 17 3.51 10.34 -12.14
CA MET A 17 2.94 9.37 -13.04
C MET A 17 1.63 9.87 -13.61
N GLN A 18 1.53 9.93 -14.93
CA GLN A 18 0.31 10.19 -15.68
C GLN A 18 -0.22 8.88 -16.23
N VAL A 19 -1.43 8.54 -15.87
CA VAL A 19 -2.04 7.25 -16.20
C VAL A 19 -3.29 7.45 -17.05
N GLU A 20 -3.31 6.78 -18.19
CA GLU A 20 -4.51 6.60 -19.01
C GLU A 20 -4.86 5.11 -19.01
N LYS A 21 -6.08 4.81 -18.59
CA LYS A 21 -6.65 3.46 -18.58
C LYS A 21 -7.68 3.34 -19.68
N ASP A 22 -7.55 2.33 -20.51
CA ASP A 22 -8.60 1.94 -21.44
C ASP A 22 -9.80 1.38 -20.65
N MET A 23 -10.97 1.97 -20.87
CA MET A 23 -12.19 1.62 -20.17
C MET A 23 -12.79 0.27 -20.58
N GLU A 24 -12.31 -0.33 -21.66
CA GLU A 24 -12.65 -1.71 -22.03
C GLU A 24 -12.05 -2.75 -21.08
N TYR A 25 -10.96 -2.40 -20.37
CA TYR A 25 -10.39 -3.26 -19.34
C TYR A 25 -11.12 -3.11 -17.99
N PRO A 26 -11.12 -4.16 -17.15
CA PRO A 26 -11.75 -4.10 -15.84
C PRO A 26 -11.10 -3.06 -14.92
N MET A 27 -11.76 -2.75 -13.81
CA MET A 27 -11.20 -1.90 -12.76
C MET A 27 -9.81 -2.41 -12.34
N LEU A 28 -8.95 -1.49 -11.93
CA LEU A 28 -7.63 -1.83 -11.39
C LEU A 28 -7.79 -2.32 -9.94
N PRO A 29 -7.17 -3.43 -9.55
CA PRO A 29 -7.15 -3.83 -8.14
C PRO A 29 -6.39 -2.84 -7.28
N ARG A 30 -5.27 -2.34 -7.79
CA ARG A 30 -4.45 -1.27 -7.20
C ARG A 30 -3.58 -0.60 -8.26
N PHE A 31 -3.10 0.60 -7.97
CA PHE A 31 -2.08 1.29 -8.75
C PHE A 31 -1.11 2.03 -7.83
N GLY A 32 0.19 1.78 -8.01
CA GLY A 32 1.22 2.41 -7.20
C GLY A 32 2.63 1.92 -7.54
N ILE A 33 3.54 2.18 -6.62
CA ILE A 33 4.97 1.81 -6.69
C ILE A 33 5.24 0.75 -5.63
N ARG A 34 5.98 -0.31 -5.99
CA ARG A 34 6.47 -1.32 -5.05
C ARG A 34 7.99 -1.23 -4.91
N LEU A 35 8.45 -1.11 -3.69
CA LEU A 35 9.85 -1.02 -3.32
C LEU A 35 10.27 -2.24 -2.50
N PHE A 36 11.53 -2.64 -2.63
CA PHE A 36 12.17 -3.68 -1.83
C PHE A 36 13.31 -3.04 -1.03
N MET A 37 13.09 -2.85 0.25
CA MET A 37 14.05 -2.23 1.15
C MET A 37 14.81 -3.30 1.93
N ASN A 38 15.97 -2.92 2.48
CA ASN A 38 16.69 -3.82 3.38
C ASN A 38 15.80 -4.17 4.58
N ARG A 39 15.80 -5.44 4.99
CA ARG A 39 14.97 -5.96 6.09
C ARG A 39 15.19 -5.27 7.44
N ASN A 40 16.26 -4.50 7.62
CA ASN A 40 16.50 -3.73 8.84
C ASN A 40 15.69 -2.42 8.92
N PHE A 41 14.98 -2.03 7.88
CA PHE A 41 13.95 -1.00 7.92
C PHE A 41 12.67 -1.62 8.50
N ASP A 42 12.49 -1.49 9.80
CA ASP A 42 11.50 -2.25 10.59
C ASP A 42 10.56 -1.37 11.42
N ASP A 43 10.96 -0.14 11.74
CA ASP A 43 10.13 0.81 12.48
C ASP A 43 9.30 1.65 11.50
N VAL A 44 7.98 1.57 11.62
CA VAL A 44 7.02 2.29 10.75
C VAL A 44 6.32 3.37 11.56
N GLU A 45 6.20 4.56 10.99
CA GLU A 45 5.36 5.66 11.48
C GLU A 45 4.58 6.21 10.31
N TYR A 46 3.29 6.49 10.51
CA TYR A 46 2.45 7.07 9.46
C TYR A 46 1.38 7.98 10.03
N PHE A 47 0.88 8.89 9.20
CA PHE A 47 -0.30 9.69 9.48
C PHE A 47 -1.38 9.34 8.48
N GLY A 48 -2.42 8.66 8.94
CA GLY A 48 -3.48 8.09 8.12
C GLY A 48 -4.51 7.36 8.96
N ILE A 49 -5.34 6.53 8.35
CA ILE A 49 -6.34 5.74 9.07
C ILE A 49 -5.70 4.49 9.67
N GLY A 50 -5.80 4.36 10.99
CA GLY A 50 -5.24 3.27 11.79
C GLY A 50 -5.96 3.11 13.14
N PRO A 51 -5.39 2.31 14.09
CA PRO A 51 -4.13 1.57 13.98
C PRO A 51 -4.22 0.30 13.11
N ASP A 52 -5.42 -0.29 12.97
CA ASP A 52 -5.65 -1.53 12.23
C ASP A 52 -5.66 -1.28 10.72
N GLU A 53 -5.55 -2.34 9.92
CA GLU A 53 -5.61 -2.24 8.47
C GLU A 53 -6.88 -1.51 8.01
N SER A 54 -6.75 -0.74 6.96
CA SER A 54 -7.84 0.00 6.38
C SER A 54 -7.82 -0.01 4.86
N TYR A 55 -9.00 -0.06 4.27
CA TYR A 55 -9.24 -0.01 2.83
C TYR A 55 -10.37 0.98 2.56
N ILE A 56 -10.52 1.45 1.36
CA ILE A 56 -11.54 2.44 1.01
C ILE A 56 -12.97 2.02 1.40
N ASP A 57 -13.26 0.72 1.44
CA ASP A 57 -14.53 0.14 1.86
C ASP A 57 -14.51 -0.47 3.28
N LYS A 58 -13.34 -0.48 3.94
CA LYS A 58 -13.13 -1.02 5.29
C LYS A 58 -12.24 -0.06 6.11
N CYS A 59 -12.79 1.07 6.53
CA CYS A 59 -12.02 2.09 7.26
C CYS A 59 -12.75 2.67 8.48
N ARG A 60 -13.98 2.24 8.76
CA ARG A 60 -14.82 2.86 9.81
C ARG A 60 -14.44 2.49 11.24
N ALA A 61 -13.66 1.45 11.43
CA ALA A 61 -13.16 1.06 12.75
C ALA A 61 -11.97 1.91 13.18
N GLY A 62 -11.22 2.46 12.20
CA GLY A 62 -10.07 3.31 12.45
C GLY A 62 -10.40 4.78 12.60
N SER A 63 -9.40 5.55 12.98
CA SER A 63 -9.42 7.01 12.99
C SER A 63 -8.17 7.57 12.32
N HIS A 64 -8.28 8.77 11.76
CA HIS A 64 -7.14 9.46 11.19
C HIS A 64 -6.23 10.00 12.29
N GLY A 65 -4.96 9.64 12.28
CA GLY A 65 -4.00 10.01 13.33
C GLY A 65 -2.60 9.51 13.03
N THR A 66 -1.66 9.81 13.93
CA THR A 66 -0.29 9.31 13.87
C THR A 66 -0.19 7.98 14.60
N TYR A 67 0.37 6.99 13.93
CA TYR A 67 0.54 5.63 14.45
C TYR A 67 1.97 5.15 14.22
N THR A 68 2.41 4.26 15.09
CA THR A 68 3.71 3.59 14.98
C THR A 68 3.53 2.08 15.16
N ALA A 69 4.28 1.29 14.39
CA ALA A 69 4.25 -0.16 14.45
C ALA A 69 5.60 -0.75 14.00
N LYS A 70 5.81 -2.03 14.26
CA LYS A 70 6.81 -2.81 13.54
C LYS A 70 6.22 -3.35 12.23
N VAL A 71 7.06 -3.61 11.26
CA VAL A 71 6.63 -4.18 9.97
C VAL A 71 5.82 -5.46 10.16
N ASP A 72 6.26 -6.35 11.04
CA ASP A 72 5.57 -7.62 11.27
C ASP A 72 4.24 -7.45 12.04
N ASP A 73 4.06 -6.35 12.82
CA ASP A 73 2.82 -6.03 13.54
C ASP A 73 1.72 -5.49 12.60
N LEU A 74 2.07 -5.09 11.38
CA LEU A 74 1.12 -4.64 10.36
C LEU A 74 0.52 -5.81 9.55
N HIS A 75 0.95 -7.04 9.82
CA HIS A 75 0.45 -8.22 9.13
C HIS A 75 -0.82 -8.76 9.79
N GLU A 76 -1.86 -8.98 8.99
CA GLU A 76 -3.09 -9.63 9.40
C GLU A 76 -3.06 -11.12 9.05
N ASP A 77 -3.11 -11.96 10.06
CA ASP A 77 -2.97 -13.42 9.92
C ASP A 77 -4.31 -14.09 9.53
N TYR A 78 -4.77 -13.81 8.32
CA TYR A 78 -5.97 -14.44 7.76
C TYR A 78 -5.78 -15.95 7.60
N LEU A 79 -6.85 -16.74 7.81
CA LEU A 79 -6.84 -18.21 7.66
C LEU A 79 -6.24 -18.67 6.32
N ARG A 80 -6.50 -17.93 5.27
CA ARG A 80 -5.84 -18.09 3.99
C ARG A 80 -5.10 -16.79 3.68
N PRO A 81 -3.78 -16.85 3.42
CA PRO A 81 -3.02 -15.69 3.03
C PRO A 81 -3.64 -14.95 1.85
N GLN A 82 -3.71 -13.65 1.97
CA GLN A 82 -4.29 -12.74 0.98
C GLN A 82 -3.75 -11.33 1.18
N GLU A 83 -4.17 -10.37 0.35
CA GLU A 83 -3.92 -8.95 0.58
C GLU A 83 -4.37 -8.58 1.99
N ASN A 84 -3.50 -7.92 2.75
CA ASN A 84 -3.76 -7.47 4.11
C ASN A 84 -2.82 -6.33 4.52
N GLY A 85 -3.09 -5.68 5.65
CA GLY A 85 -2.21 -4.69 6.27
C GLY A 85 -2.07 -3.39 5.47
N SER A 86 -3.01 -3.06 4.57
CA SER A 86 -3.02 -1.75 3.93
C SER A 86 -3.55 -0.68 4.90
N HIS A 87 -3.06 0.56 4.74
CA HIS A 87 -3.57 1.74 5.42
C HIS A 87 -3.92 2.80 4.38
N THR A 88 -5.13 3.34 4.45
CA THR A 88 -5.64 4.32 3.49
C THR A 88 -5.69 5.72 4.08
N ASP A 89 -5.87 6.72 3.22
CA ASP A 89 -5.98 8.14 3.58
C ASP A 89 -4.73 8.63 4.34
N CYS A 90 -3.55 8.29 3.81
CA CYS A 90 -2.27 8.62 4.43
C CYS A 90 -1.66 9.86 3.79
N ASP A 91 -1.16 10.78 4.62
CA ASP A 91 -0.43 11.98 4.19
C ASP A 91 1.07 11.73 4.13
N TYR A 92 1.60 10.93 5.06
CA TYR A 92 2.99 10.49 5.03
C TYR A 92 3.18 9.08 5.60
N LEU A 93 4.28 8.46 5.18
CA LEU A 93 4.82 7.22 5.71
C LEU A 93 6.31 7.40 5.98
N GLU A 94 6.78 7.02 7.15
CA GLU A 94 8.19 6.88 7.46
C GLU A 94 8.52 5.44 7.81
N ILE A 95 9.62 4.94 7.26
CA ILE A 95 10.17 3.62 7.61
C ILE A 95 11.62 3.81 8.04
N LYS A 96 11.95 3.36 9.24
CA LYS A 96 13.20 3.69 9.91
C LYS A 96 14.05 2.46 10.19
N ASN A 97 15.34 2.65 10.13
CA ASN A 97 16.32 1.80 10.78
C ASN A 97 17.17 2.65 11.75
N LYS A 98 18.22 2.06 12.33
CA LYS A 98 19.06 2.76 13.33
C LYS A 98 19.70 4.05 12.80
N ASN A 99 19.93 4.18 11.50
CA ASN A 99 20.77 5.23 10.91
C ASN A 99 20.06 6.06 9.84
N THR A 100 18.93 5.59 9.31
CA THR A 100 18.31 6.17 8.12
C THR A 100 16.79 6.14 8.27
N VAL A 101 16.15 7.17 7.76
CA VAL A 101 14.70 7.26 7.61
C VAL A 101 14.41 7.33 6.12
N PHE A 102 13.50 6.48 5.67
CA PHE A 102 12.82 6.62 4.37
C PHE A 102 11.50 7.32 4.65
N THR A 103 11.23 8.42 3.97
CA THR A 103 9.98 9.17 4.09
C THR A 103 9.29 9.20 2.73
N ALA A 104 8.01 8.88 2.69
CA ALA A 104 7.18 9.02 1.51
C ALA A 104 6.04 10.02 1.81
N ILE A 105 5.86 11.00 0.94
CA ILE A 105 4.84 12.04 1.03
C ILE A 105 4.14 12.14 -0.33
N GLY A 106 2.81 12.06 -0.33
CA GLY A 106 2.00 12.30 -1.53
C GLY A 106 1.54 13.74 -1.64
N ASN A 107 1.30 14.23 -2.86
CA ASN A 107 0.60 15.51 -3.07
C ASN A 107 -0.90 15.42 -2.73
N GLN A 108 -1.38 14.20 -2.58
CA GLN A 108 -2.73 13.84 -2.14
C GLN A 108 -2.63 12.64 -1.21
N PRO A 109 -3.65 12.37 -0.39
CA PRO A 109 -3.67 11.17 0.42
C PRO A 109 -3.49 9.92 -0.44
N PHE A 110 -2.69 8.99 0.04
CA PHE A 110 -2.36 7.74 -0.64
C PHE A 110 -2.64 6.54 0.27
N SER A 111 -2.52 5.34 -0.25
CA SER A 111 -2.53 4.13 0.56
C SER A 111 -1.15 3.51 0.60
N PHE A 112 -0.80 2.86 1.70
CA PHE A 112 0.44 2.10 1.77
C PHE A 112 0.21 0.71 2.34
N ASN A 113 1.14 -0.18 2.04
CA ASN A 113 1.31 -1.46 2.68
C ASN A 113 2.80 -1.70 2.93
N VAL A 114 3.17 -2.12 4.13
CA VAL A 114 4.54 -2.51 4.49
C VAL A 114 4.49 -3.91 5.06
N SER A 115 5.25 -4.84 4.46
CA SER A 115 5.16 -6.26 4.80
C SER A 115 6.52 -6.95 4.68
N SER A 116 6.68 -8.05 5.41
CA SER A 116 7.76 -9.01 5.22
C SER A 116 7.54 -9.95 4.04
N TYR A 117 6.33 -9.98 3.50
CA TYR A 117 5.90 -10.88 2.43
C TYR A 117 5.64 -10.12 1.14
N THR A 118 5.84 -10.78 0.01
CA THR A 118 5.41 -10.26 -1.30
C THR A 118 3.94 -10.65 -1.56
N GLN A 119 3.28 -9.91 -2.43
CA GLN A 119 1.92 -10.22 -2.86
C GLN A 119 1.85 -11.59 -3.56
N GLU A 120 2.92 -11.96 -4.27
CA GLU A 120 3.06 -13.26 -4.94
C GLU A 120 3.12 -14.40 -3.91
N GLU A 121 3.85 -14.20 -2.79
CA GLU A 121 3.92 -15.17 -1.70
C GLU A 121 2.54 -15.36 -1.05
N LEU A 122 1.87 -14.26 -0.70
CA LEU A 122 0.52 -14.29 -0.13
C LEU A 122 -0.49 -15.00 -1.05
N THR A 123 -0.39 -14.78 -2.36
CA THR A 123 -1.30 -15.39 -3.34
C THR A 123 -1.04 -16.89 -3.51
N LYS A 124 0.21 -17.32 -3.43
CA LYS A 124 0.64 -18.68 -3.70
C LYS A 124 0.32 -19.66 -2.57
N LYS A 125 0.41 -19.21 -1.32
CA LYS A 125 0.26 -20.06 -0.13
C LYS A 125 -1.21 -20.26 0.23
N LYS A 126 -1.50 -21.40 0.85
CA LYS A 126 -2.87 -21.76 1.27
C LYS A 126 -3.10 -21.54 2.76
N HIS A 127 -2.03 -21.53 3.56
CA HIS A 127 -2.08 -21.36 5.01
C HIS A 127 -1.00 -20.40 5.47
N SER A 128 -1.26 -19.63 6.51
CA SER A 128 -0.33 -18.65 7.06
C SER A 128 0.99 -19.26 7.55
N TYR A 129 0.96 -20.45 8.12
CA TYR A 129 2.18 -21.16 8.55
C TYR A 129 3.11 -21.60 7.40
N GLU A 130 2.67 -21.51 6.15
CA GLU A 130 3.47 -21.80 4.96
C GLU A 130 4.21 -20.56 4.44
N LEU A 131 3.89 -19.36 4.96
CA LEU A 131 4.46 -18.11 4.48
C LEU A 131 5.96 -18.03 4.78
N GLU A 132 6.71 -17.65 3.76
CA GLU A 132 8.16 -17.45 3.84
C GLU A 132 8.47 -15.96 3.63
N PRO A 133 9.11 -15.29 4.62
CA PRO A 133 9.51 -13.90 4.44
C PRO A 133 10.45 -13.72 3.24
N SER A 134 10.26 -12.64 2.51
CA SER A 134 11.01 -12.34 1.27
C SER A 134 12.50 -12.02 1.51
N GLY A 135 12.90 -11.77 2.76
CA GLY A 135 14.22 -11.24 3.10
C GLY A 135 14.33 -9.71 2.94
N TYR A 136 13.26 -9.05 2.53
CA TYR A 136 13.15 -7.61 2.37
C TYR A 136 11.99 -7.05 3.22
N THR A 137 12.02 -5.74 3.45
CA THR A 137 10.84 -4.98 3.78
C THR A 137 10.21 -4.54 2.46
N VAL A 138 9.05 -5.11 2.15
CA VAL A 138 8.29 -4.85 0.92
C VAL A 138 7.35 -3.68 1.18
N VAL A 139 7.49 -2.60 0.43
CA VAL A 139 6.71 -1.38 0.59
C VAL A 139 5.91 -1.13 -0.68
N CYS A 140 4.61 -1.00 -0.55
CA CYS A 140 3.73 -0.53 -1.61
C CYS A 140 3.25 0.88 -1.25
N LEU A 141 3.39 1.82 -2.18
CA LEU A 141 2.87 3.17 -2.11
C LEU A 141 1.86 3.31 -3.24
N ASP A 142 0.58 3.37 -2.91
CA ASP A 142 -0.49 3.29 -3.90
C ASP A 142 -1.24 4.61 -4.03
N TYR A 143 -1.41 5.06 -5.27
CA TYR A 143 -2.38 6.11 -5.60
C TYR A 143 -3.74 5.76 -5.01
N ALA A 144 -4.20 4.55 -5.28
CA ALA A 144 -5.43 4.00 -4.74
C ALA A 144 -5.44 2.47 -4.87
N GLN A 145 -6.31 1.86 -4.10
CA GLN A 145 -6.64 0.46 -4.15
C GLN A 145 -8.16 0.29 -4.20
N SER A 146 -8.67 -0.58 -5.05
CA SER A 146 -10.09 -0.96 -5.02
C SER A 146 -10.42 -1.66 -3.70
N GLY A 147 -11.64 -1.48 -3.21
CA GLY A 147 -12.10 -2.14 -1.99
C GLY A 147 -12.00 -3.67 -2.08
N ILE A 148 -11.81 -4.31 -0.94
CA ILE A 148 -11.53 -5.74 -0.83
C ILE A 148 -12.75 -6.56 -0.39
N GLY A 149 -13.86 -5.93 -0.01
CA GLY A 149 -14.94 -6.53 0.78
C GLY A 149 -15.98 -7.32 0.00
N SER A 150 -15.77 -7.71 -1.26
CA SER A 150 -16.82 -8.33 -2.06
C SER A 150 -16.38 -9.47 -2.95
N ASN A 151 -17.36 -10.18 -3.51
CA ASN A 151 -17.30 -11.30 -4.46
C ASN A 151 -17.05 -12.71 -3.90
N SER A 152 -16.63 -12.88 -2.65
CA SER A 152 -16.49 -14.26 -2.10
C SER A 152 -17.85 -14.84 -1.70
N CYS A 153 -18.63 -14.08 -0.92
CA CYS A 153 -19.95 -14.49 -0.40
C CYS A 153 -20.97 -13.36 -0.45
N GLY A 154 -20.66 -12.26 -1.14
CA GLY A 154 -21.48 -11.06 -1.17
C GLY A 154 -21.67 -10.47 -2.56
N PRO A 155 -22.29 -9.30 -2.64
CA PRO A 155 -22.51 -8.60 -3.91
C PRO A 155 -21.18 -8.14 -4.52
N VAL A 156 -21.23 -7.78 -5.79
CA VAL A 156 -20.13 -7.12 -6.49
C VAL A 156 -19.75 -5.85 -5.76
N LEU A 157 -18.45 -5.52 -5.72
CA LEU A 157 -17.93 -4.28 -5.13
C LEU A 157 -18.64 -3.06 -5.73
N SER A 158 -19.16 -2.20 -4.85
CA SER A 158 -19.83 -0.96 -5.28
C SER A 158 -18.88 -0.09 -6.09
N GLU A 159 -19.37 0.51 -7.17
CA GLU A 159 -18.58 1.36 -8.08
C GLU A 159 -17.79 2.47 -7.38
N LYS A 160 -18.35 3.05 -6.31
CA LYS A 160 -17.67 4.09 -5.52
C LYS A 160 -16.37 3.64 -4.83
N TYR A 161 -16.17 2.33 -4.72
CA TYR A 161 -14.98 1.72 -4.11
C TYR A 161 -14.05 1.08 -5.15
N GLN A 162 -14.35 1.28 -6.43
CA GLN A 162 -13.54 0.76 -7.52
C GLN A 162 -12.56 1.80 -8.03
N LEU A 163 -11.31 1.41 -8.24
CA LEU A 163 -10.34 2.20 -8.99
C LEU A 163 -10.59 2.01 -10.49
N ASN A 164 -11.52 2.81 -11.02
CA ASN A 164 -11.95 2.69 -12.41
C ASN A 164 -11.93 4.03 -13.17
N GLN A 165 -11.08 4.96 -12.74
CA GLN A 165 -10.84 6.22 -13.44
C GLN A 165 -10.09 5.95 -14.75
N ASN A 166 -10.46 6.64 -15.83
CA ASN A 166 -9.79 6.53 -17.12
C ASN A 166 -8.51 7.37 -17.21
N HIS A 167 -8.41 8.44 -16.39
CA HIS A 167 -7.24 9.30 -16.30
C HIS A 167 -7.02 9.72 -14.86
N PHE A 168 -5.77 9.64 -14.39
CA PHE A 168 -5.36 10.14 -13.08
C PHE A 168 -3.84 10.39 -13.04
N GLU A 169 -3.43 11.19 -12.07
CA GLU A 169 -2.03 11.50 -11.79
C GLU A 169 -1.67 11.04 -10.39
N PHE A 170 -0.44 10.57 -10.23
CA PHE A 170 0.11 10.12 -8.96
C PHE A 170 1.49 10.73 -8.76
N ASP A 171 1.60 11.59 -7.75
CA ASP A 171 2.81 12.30 -7.38
C ASP A 171 3.28 11.87 -5.99
N MET A 172 4.56 11.53 -5.88
CA MET A 172 5.21 11.15 -4.63
C MET A 172 6.58 11.81 -4.50
N THR A 173 6.93 12.12 -3.29
CA THR A 173 8.29 12.56 -2.90
C THR A 173 8.78 11.70 -1.77
#